data_e92d3e171a78d5e5389c793b4f3baba1
#
_entry.id   e92d3e171a78d5e5389c793b4f3baba1
#
_cell.length_a   1.000
_cell.length_b   1.000
_cell.length_c   1.000
_cell.angle_alpha   90.00
_cell.angle_beta   90.00
_cell.angle_gamma   90.00
#
_symmetry.space_group_name_H-M   'P 1'
#
loop_
_entity.id
_entity.type
_entity.pdbx_description
1 polymer ?
#
loop_
_entity_poly.entity_id
_entity_poly.type
_entity_poly.pdbx_seq_one_letter_code
_entity_poly.pdbx_strand_id
1 'polypeptide(L)'
;VLEQSVGIDNHSPYYELLQPNHGLKLNYDLHCVSFSGGVADGIYLETTSADDFRYGDIGILLGRALRKSKIFDQKKVIQSAETIRATVVGAGSHTPDVSGSTITYISDILPIKNIPVLKLAASDEQEDKEGLQQIIKDKVAWFTLENEVQQVALAINGEKSPSFARVLEYAEAIVSGMSESIEKKIPLLVVVREDMAKVLGQCLFAQLPKDYPFVCIDSVDVQNGDYIDIGNPVIEGSVLPIVVKTLVFN
;
A
#
# COMPACT_ATOMS: atom_id res chain seq x y z
N VAL A 1 16.89 -23.01 9.35
CA VAL A 1 16.46 -22.03 8.36
C VAL A 1 17.06 -20.66 8.66
N LEU A 2 16.77 -20.03 9.81
CA LEU A 2 17.32 -18.69 10.15
C LEU A 2 18.85 -18.66 10.20
N GLU A 3 19.49 -19.67 10.78
CA GLU A 3 20.96 -19.79 10.78
C GLU A 3 21.52 -19.82 9.35
N GLN A 4 20.84 -20.50 8.42
CA GLN A 4 21.17 -20.51 7.01
C GLN A 4 20.96 -19.14 6.35
N SER A 5 19.87 -18.46 6.69
CA SER A 5 19.58 -17.11 6.16
C SER A 5 20.62 -16.05 6.56
N VAL A 6 21.35 -16.27 7.63
CA VAL A 6 22.43 -15.37 8.11
C VAL A 6 23.84 -15.90 7.84
N GLY A 7 23.95 -16.95 7.03
CA GLY A 7 25.24 -17.51 6.58
C GLY A 7 26.00 -18.33 7.61
N ILE A 8 25.32 -18.89 8.64
CA ILE A 8 25.94 -19.70 9.69
C ILE A 8 25.92 -21.20 9.33
N ASP A 9 24.84 -21.66 8.73
CA ASP A 9 24.63 -23.07 8.40
C ASP A 9 24.08 -23.20 6.96
N ASN A 10 24.56 -24.19 6.20
CA ASN A 10 24.24 -24.33 4.78
C ASN A 10 23.22 -25.46 4.49
N HIS A 11 22.70 -26.15 5.49
CA HIS A 11 21.87 -27.34 5.28
C HIS A 11 20.64 -27.43 6.19
N SER A 12 19.61 -26.61 5.89
CA SER A 12 18.30 -26.85 6.44
C SER A 12 17.40 -27.50 5.36
N PRO A 13 16.84 -28.71 5.57
CA PRO A 13 15.94 -29.34 4.61
C PRO A 13 14.63 -28.56 4.40
N TYR A 14 14.34 -27.59 5.30
CA TYR A 14 13.13 -26.77 5.25
C TYR A 14 13.41 -25.38 4.67
N TYR A 15 14.64 -25.09 4.25
CA TYR A 15 14.99 -23.74 3.79
C TYR A 15 14.17 -23.32 2.59
N GLU A 16 14.12 -24.14 1.55
CA GLU A 16 13.35 -23.84 0.33
C GLU A 16 11.84 -23.83 0.60
N LEU A 17 11.36 -24.74 1.47
CA LEU A 17 9.94 -24.82 1.81
C LEU A 17 9.42 -23.58 2.54
N LEU A 18 10.27 -22.91 3.32
CA LEU A 18 9.90 -21.73 4.11
C LEU A 18 10.23 -20.41 3.42
N GLN A 19 10.67 -20.44 2.16
CA GLN A 19 10.85 -19.26 1.33
C GLN A 19 9.62 -19.04 0.45
N PRO A 20 8.85 -17.97 0.65
CA PRO A 20 7.61 -17.77 -0.11
C PRO A 20 7.86 -17.43 -1.59
N ASN A 21 8.99 -16.84 -1.95
CA ASN A 21 9.27 -16.38 -3.32
C ASN A 21 10.70 -16.73 -3.77
N HIS A 22 11.62 -15.76 -3.69
CA HIS A 22 13.03 -15.95 -4.06
C HIS A 22 13.90 -16.02 -2.82
N GLY A 23 14.82 -16.97 -2.83
CA GLY A 23 15.79 -17.08 -1.75
C GLY A 23 16.64 -15.82 -1.57
N LEU A 24 17.05 -15.56 -0.34
CA LEU A 24 17.97 -14.47 -0.06
C LEU A 24 19.29 -14.72 -0.81
N LYS A 25 19.84 -13.69 -1.43
CA LYS A 25 21.18 -13.74 -1.99
C LYS A 25 22.19 -13.65 -0.84
N LEU A 26 22.73 -14.77 -0.41
CA LEU A 26 23.70 -14.87 0.70
C LEU A 26 25.13 -14.58 0.24
N ASN A 27 25.35 -13.57 -0.60
CA ASN A 27 26.66 -13.18 -1.14
C ASN A 27 27.31 -12.01 -0.38
N TYR A 28 26.80 -11.68 0.78
CA TYR A 28 27.29 -10.60 1.64
C TYR A 28 27.49 -11.10 3.08
N ASP A 29 28.45 -10.51 3.79
CA ASP A 29 28.68 -10.80 5.20
C ASP A 29 27.78 -9.91 6.09
N LEU A 30 26.96 -10.55 6.90
CA LEU A 30 26.08 -9.87 7.85
C LEU A 30 26.85 -9.59 9.14
N HIS A 31 27.10 -8.33 9.44
CA HIS A 31 27.81 -7.90 10.63
C HIS A 31 26.98 -7.99 11.91
N CYS A 32 25.67 -7.83 11.81
CA CYS A 32 24.75 -7.89 12.95
C CYS A 32 23.37 -8.39 12.53
N VAL A 33 22.62 -8.86 13.53
CA VAL A 33 21.24 -9.31 13.41
C VAL A 33 20.40 -8.61 14.47
N SER A 34 19.20 -8.22 14.11
CA SER A 34 18.21 -7.67 15.03
C SER A 34 16.86 -8.34 14.79
N PHE A 35 16.09 -8.54 15.86
CA PHE A 35 14.76 -9.14 15.81
C PHE A 35 13.72 -8.11 16.21
N SER A 36 12.59 -8.06 15.50
CA SER A 36 11.43 -7.24 15.83
C SER A 36 10.15 -8.04 15.64
N GLY A 37 9.03 -7.49 16.07
CA GLY A 37 7.74 -8.18 16.05
C GLY A 37 7.42 -8.93 17.34
N GLY A 38 6.27 -9.63 17.36
CA GLY A 38 5.69 -10.22 18.58
C GLY A 38 6.55 -11.29 19.27
N VAL A 39 7.38 -12.00 18.52
CA VAL A 39 8.27 -13.06 19.07
C VAL A 39 9.56 -12.47 19.65
N ALA A 40 9.93 -11.25 19.25
CA ALA A 40 11.22 -10.65 19.63
C ALA A 40 11.39 -10.47 21.14
N ASP A 41 10.31 -10.18 21.88
CA ASP A 41 10.33 -10.11 23.35
C ASP A 41 10.78 -11.45 23.96
N GLY A 42 10.29 -12.58 23.43
CA GLY A 42 10.71 -13.91 23.86
C GLY A 42 12.13 -14.28 23.47
N ILE A 43 12.73 -13.56 22.51
CA ILE A 43 14.14 -13.72 22.13
C ILE A 43 15.05 -12.93 23.08
N TYR A 44 14.72 -11.66 23.36
CA TYR A 44 15.58 -10.79 24.17
C TYR A 44 15.39 -10.99 25.68
N LEU A 45 14.16 -11.28 26.12
CA LEU A 45 13.83 -11.44 27.54
C LEU A 45 13.72 -12.92 27.91
N GLU A 46 14.19 -13.28 29.10
CA GLU A 46 13.90 -14.61 29.64
C GLU A 46 12.44 -14.71 30.03
N THR A 47 11.69 -15.49 29.26
CA THR A 47 10.29 -15.77 29.59
C THR A 47 10.25 -16.85 30.67
N THR A 48 9.92 -16.48 31.87
CA THR A 48 9.76 -17.40 33.02
C THR A 48 8.41 -18.10 33.06
N SER A 49 7.55 -17.87 32.04
CA SER A 49 6.25 -18.49 31.94
C SER A 49 6.36 -20.00 31.84
N ALA A 50 5.67 -20.74 32.71
CA ALA A 50 5.53 -22.18 32.62
C ALA A 50 4.56 -22.63 31.51
N ASP A 51 3.73 -21.73 31.00
CA ASP A 51 2.79 -22.00 29.93
C ASP A 51 3.35 -21.52 28.59
N ASP A 52 3.75 -22.46 27.76
CA ASP A 52 4.34 -22.24 26.44
C ASP A 52 3.32 -21.72 25.41
N PHE A 53 2.03 -21.93 25.67
CA PHE A 53 0.91 -21.54 24.79
C PHE A 53 0.05 -20.42 25.39
N ARG A 54 0.56 -19.67 26.33
CA ARG A 54 -0.15 -18.57 27.01
C ARG A 54 -0.89 -17.62 26.08
N TYR A 55 -0.37 -17.39 24.89
CA TYR A 55 -0.95 -16.49 23.88
C TYR A 55 -1.76 -17.24 22.80
N GLY A 56 -1.96 -18.55 22.94
CA GLY A 56 -2.68 -19.36 21.97
C GLY A 56 -1.88 -19.68 20.69
N ASP A 57 -0.57 -19.38 20.66
CA ASP A 57 0.33 -19.62 19.53
C ASP A 57 1.67 -20.21 19.98
N ILE A 58 2.57 -20.46 19.01
CA ILE A 58 3.92 -21.02 19.26
C ILE A 58 4.98 -19.94 19.55
N GLY A 59 4.61 -18.68 19.71
CA GLY A 59 5.55 -17.55 19.79
C GLY A 59 6.58 -17.68 20.90
N ILE A 60 6.18 -18.17 22.09
CA ILE A 60 7.08 -18.40 23.22
C ILE A 60 8.11 -19.49 22.90
N LEU A 61 7.66 -20.60 22.33
CA LEU A 61 8.53 -21.72 21.93
C LEU A 61 9.52 -21.26 20.86
N LEU A 62 9.04 -20.52 19.86
CA LEU A 62 9.86 -19.98 18.79
C LEU A 62 10.91 -18.98 19.33
N GLY A 63 10.52 -18.07 20.22
CA GLY A 63 11.44 -17.13 20.85
C GLY A 63 12.57 -17.83 21.62
N ARG A 64 12.23 -18.85 22.42
CA ARG A 64 13.21 -19.67 23.14
C ARG A 64 14.13 -20.47 22.20
N ALA A 65 13.58 -21.01 21.11
CA ALA A 65 14.36 -21.75 20.13
C ALA A 65 15.36 -20.82 19.42
N LEU A 66 14.92 -19.62 19.03
CA LEU A 66 15.78 -18.62 18.41
C LEU A 66 16.89 -18.14 19.32
N ARG A 67 16.58 -17.90 20.60
CA ARG A 67 17.59 -17.51 21.61
C ARG A 67 18.70 -18.55 21.79
N LYS A 68 18.39 -19.85 21.60
CA LYS A 68 19.34 -20.95 21.66
C LYS A 68 20.08 -21.20 20.35
N SER A 69 19.79 -20.44 19.30
CA SER A 69 20.43 -20.62 17.99
C SER A 69 21.89 -20.12 18.00
N LYS A 70 22.70 -20.66 17.11
CA LYS A 70 24.09 -20.24 16.90
C LYS A 70 24.24 -18.77 16.47
N ILE A 71 23.16 -18.11 16.13
CA ILE A 71 23.15 -16.68 15.78
C ILE A 71 23.73 -15.84 16.91
N PHE A 72 23.34 -16.15 18.16
CA PHE A 72 23.82 -15.41 19.33
C PHE A 72 25.30 -15.62 19.64
N ASP A 73 25.87 -16.76 19.21
CA ASP A 73 27.29 -17.09 19.41
C ASP A 73 28.19 -16.54 18.29
N GLN A 74 27.67 -16.46 17.06
CA GLN A 74 28.45 -16.19 15.87
C GLN A 74 28.20 -14.83 15.22
N LYS A 75 27.11 -14.16 15.55
CA LYS A 75 26.78 -12.83 15.04
C LYS A 75 26.54 -11.85 16.18
N LYS A 76 26.80 -10.58 15.94
CA LYS A 76 26.43 -9.52 16.87
C LYS A 76 24.93 -9.34 16.84
N VAL A 77 24.24 -9.70 17.93
CA VAL A 77 22.79 -9.45 18.05
C VAL A 77 22.58 -8.08 18.70
N ILE A 78 21.83 -7.23 18.00
CA ILE A 78 21.47 -5.88 18.47
C ILE A 78 19.99 -5.91 18.88
N GLN A 79 19.70 -5.52 20.09
CA GLN A 79 18.32 -5.42 20.55
C GLN A 79 17.59 -4.30 19.81
N SER A 80 16.42 -4.60 19.24
CA SER A 80 15.55 -3.61 18.63
C SER A 80 15.01 -2.64 19.69
N ALA A 81 14.89 -1.37 19.34
CA ALA A 81 14.21 -0.38 20.18
C ALA A 81 12.72 -0.71 20.35
N GLU A 82 12.11 -1.29 19.32
CA GLU A 82 10.72 -1.73 19.32
C GLU A 82 10.61 -3.21 18.93
N THR A 83 9.81 -3.96 19.67
CA THR A 83 9.56 -5.38 19.45
C THR A 83 8.11 -5.62 19.01
N ILE A 84 7.22 -5.98 19.90
CA ILE A 84 5.81 -6.25 19.59
C ILE A 84 5.09 -5.05 18.96
N ARG A 85 5.51 -3.83 19.31
CA ARG A 85 4.92 -2.59 18.77
C ARG A 85 5.55 -2.10 17.46
N ALA A 86 6.54 -2.79 16.91
CA ALA A 86 7.26 -2.34 15.72
C ALA A 86 6.32 -2.03 14.54
N THR A 87 5.30 -2.85 14.32
CA THR A 87 4.29 -2.61 13.27
C THR A 87 3.48 -1.35 13.52
N VAL A 88 3.04 -1.14 14.78
CA VAL A 88 2.24 0.04 15.15
C VAL A 88 3.09 1.31 15.10
N VAL A 89 4.33 1.25 15.58
CA VAL A 89 5.28 2.35 15.52
C VAL A 89 5.65 2.67 14.07
N GLY A 90 5.92 1.63 13.25
CA GLY A 90 6.16 1.79 11.82
C GLY A 90 4.98 2.45 11.10
N ALA A 91 3.76 1.99 11.36
CA ALA A 91 2.56 2.61 10.79
C ALA A 91 2.36 4.05 11.28
N GLY A 92 2.72 4.36 12.55
CA GLY A 92 2.63 5.70 13.12
C GLY A 92 3.77 6.64 12.72
N SER A 93 4.90 6.11 12.26
CA SER A 93 6.06 6.88 11.79
C SER A 93 6.04 7.15 10.29
N HIS A 94 5.12 6.56 9.53
CA HIS A 94 4.89 6.97 8.15
C HIS A 94 4.49 8.44 8.15
N THR A 95 5.33 9.25 7.53
CA THR A 95 4.96 10.63 7.23
C THR A 95 3.83 10.55 6.20
N PRO A 96 2.63 11.03 6.51
CA PRO A 96 1.58 11.07 5.50
C PRO A 96 2.06 11.95 4.36
N ASP A 97 1.95 11.47 3.13
CA ASP A 97 2.09 12.33 1.97
C ASP A 97 1.00 13.40 2.07
N VAL A 98 1.40 14.63 1.89
CA VAL A 98 0.48 15.76 1.88
C VAL A 98 0.23 16.06 0.41
N SER A 99 -0.99 15.78 -0.07
CA SER A 99 -1.35 16.26 -1.40
C SER A 99 -1.18 17.77 -1.43
N GLY A 100 -0.58 18.31 -2.50
CA GLY A 100 -0.45 19.74 -2.67
C GLY A 100 -1.82 20.46 -2.64
N SER A 101 -1.80 21.77 -2.79
CA SER A 101 -3.02 22.61 -2.83
C SER A 101 -3.97 22.31 -4.02
N THR A 102 -3.70 21.26 -4.77
CA THR A 102 -4.35 20.93 -6.05
C THR A 102 -5.30 19.75 -5.87
N ILE A 103 -6.31 19.90 -5.03
CA ILE A 103 -7.31 18.87 -4.76
C ILE A 103 -8.71 19.34 -5.15
N THR A 104 -9.51 18.39 -5.66
CA THR A 104 -10.94 18.58 -5.83
C THR A 104 -11.65 17.41 -5.18
N TYR A 105 -12.55 17.67 -4.24
CA TYR A 105 -13.28 16.62 -3.51
C TYR A 105 -14.67 17.10 -3.05
N ILE A 106 -15.52 16.13 -2.75
CA ILE A 106 -16.77 16.34 -2.02
C ILE A 106 -16.55 15.79 -0.60
N SER A 107 -16.69 16.63 0.41
CA SER A 107 -16.24 16.41 1.79
C SER A 107 -16.94 15.28 2.55
N ASP A 108 -18.18 14.95 2.21
CA ASP A 108 -19.05 14.07 3.02
C ASP A 108 -18.61 12.59 3.03
N ILE A 109 -17.60 12.23 2.23
CA ILE A 109 -17.09 10.85 2.15
C ILE A 109 -15.81 10.63 2.94
N LEU A 110 -15.19 11.68 3.45
CA LEU A 110 -13.93 11.58 4.18
C LEU A 110 -14.16 11.36 5.69
N PRO A 111 -13.30 10.61 6.38
CA PRO A 111 -12.10 9.93 5.89
C PRO A 111 -12.40 8.59 5.20
N ILE A 112 -11.58 8.22 4.20
CA ILE A 112 -11.65 6.92 3.50
C ILE A 112 -10.42 6.10 3.88
N LYS A 113 -10.59 4.79 4.07
CA LYS A 113 -9.49 3.91 4.51
C LYS A 113 -9.44 2.61 3.74
N ASN A 114 -8.21 2.08 3.59
CA ASN A 114 -7.94 0.76 3.02
C ASN A 114 -8.47 0.57 1.59
N ILE A 115 -8.37 1.60 0.76
CA ILE A 115 -8.79 1.50 -0.63
C ILE A 115 -7.65 0.92 -1.48
N PRO A 116 -7.88 -0.19 -2.17
CA PRO A 116 -6.88 -0.76 -3.07
C PRO A 116 -6.62 0.18 -4.25
N VAL A 117 -5.38 0.23 -4.69
CA VAL A 117 -4.93 1.06 -5.81
C VAL A 117 -4.90 0.24 -7.10
N LEU A 118 -5.56 0.76 -8.12
CA LEU A 118 -5.45 0.33 -9.50
C LEU A 118 -4.63 1.37 -10.26
N LYS A 119 -3.35 1.09 -10.51
CA LYS A 119 -2.48 1.98 -11.30
C LYS A 119 -2.46 1.58 -12.76
N LEU A 120 -2.71 2.54 -13.64
CA LEU A 120 -2.52 2.36 -15.08
C LEU A 120 -1.02 2.30 -15.43
N ALA A 121 -0.68 1.49 -16.40
CA ALA A 121 0.67 1.48 -16.96
C ALA A 121 0.87 2.72 -17.84
N ALA A 122 2.12 3.17 -17.99
CA ALA A 122 2.42 4.29 -18.88
C ALA A 122 2.02 4.04 -20.33
N SER A 123 2.01 2.77 -20.78
CA SER A 123 1.51 2.38 -22.10
C SER A 123 -0.01 2.56 -22.23
N ASP A 124 -0.76 2.31 -21.16
CA ASP A 124 -2.22 2.47 -21.14
C ASP A 124 -2.61 3.93 -21.37
N GLU A 125 -1.84 4.83 -20.77
CA GLU A 125 -2.08 6.28 -20.86
C GLU A 125 -1.69 6.89 -22.22
N GLN A 126 -1.01 6.13 -23.11
CA GLN A 126 -0.69 6.55 -24.46
C GLN A 126 -1.79 6.23 -25.47
N GLU A 127 -2.77 5.43 -25.08
CA GLU A 127 -3.93 5.12 -25.90
C GLU A 127 -4.82 6.36 -26.13
N ASP A 128 -5.63 6.30 -27.17
CA ASP A 128 -6.68 7.28 -27.37
C ASP A 128 -7.79 7.15 -26.30
N LYS A 129 -8.73 8.06 -26.33
CA LYS A 129 -9.80 8.11 -25.31
C LYS A 129 -10.58 6.79 -25.24
N GLU A 130 -10.93 6.21 -26.35
CA GLU A 130 -11.69 4.97 -26.44
C GLU A 130 -10.90 3.78 -25.93
N GLY A 131 -9.62 3.70 -26.27
CA GLY A 131 -8.69 2.68 -25.79
C GLY A 131 -8.49 2.79 -24.28
N LEU A 132 -8.25 4.00 -23.76
CA LEU A 132 -8.09 4.27 -22.34
C LEU A 132 -9.36 3.93 -21.55
N GLN A 133 -10.53 4.29 -22.05
CA GLN A 133 -11.82 3.92 -21.46
C GLN A 133 -11.97 2.40 -21.32
N GLN A 134 -11.66 1.66 -22.39
CA GLN A 134 -11.79 0.19 -22.37
C GLN A 134 -10.81 -0.44 -21.39
N ILE A 135 -9.57 0.04 -21.36
CA ILE A 135 -8.55 -0.42 -20.43
C ILE A 135 -8.98 -0.20 -18.97
N ILE A 136 -9.49 0.98 -18.65
CA ILE A 136 -9.99 1.29 -17.31
C ILE A 136 -11.11 0.32 -16.94
N LYS A 137 -12.08 0.15 -17.82
CA LYS A 137 -13.23 -0.75 -17.61
C LYS A 137 -12.77 -2.19 -17.34
N ASP A 138 -11.88 -2.72 -18.16
CA ASP A 138 -11.40 -4.09 -18.04
C ASP A 138 -10.61 -4.30 -16.74
N LYS A 139 -9.79 -3.33 -16.35
CA LYS A 139 -9.00 -3.41 -15.12
C LYS A 139 -9.84 -3.22 -13.86
N VAL A 140 -10.82 -2.34 -13.87
CA VAL A 140 -11.76 -2.16 -12.74
C VAL A 140 -12.57 -3.44 -12.52
N ALA A 141 -12.90 -4.19 -13.56
CA ALA A 141 -13.59 -5.47 -13.43
C ALA A 141 -12.81 -6.51 -12.60
N TRP A 142 -11.48 -6.39 -12.47
CA TRP A 142 -10.67 -7.26 -11.59
C TRP A 142 -10.96 -7.04 -10.10
N PHE A 143 -11.54 -5.89 -9.74
CA PHE A 143 -11.93 -5.55 -8.38
C PHE A 143 -13.42 -5.86 -8.10
N THR A 144 -14.00 -6.80 -8.86
CA THR A 144 -15.33 -7.31 -8.62
C THR A 144 -15.23 -8.58 -7.77
N LEU A 145 -15.84 -8.57 -6.59
CA LEU A 145 -15.89 -9.70 -5.68
C LEU A 145 -17.36 -10.13 -5.51
N GLU A 146 -17.64 -11.42 -5.67
CA GLU A 146 -19.01 -11.96 -5.53
C GLU A 146 -20.08 -11.23 -6.36
N ASN A 147 -19.72 -10.77 -7.56
CA ASN A 147 -20.52 -9.95 -8.46
C ASN A 147 -20.79 -8.52 -7.95
N GLU A 148 -20.08 -8.06 -6.93
CA GLU A 148 -20.15 -6.67 -6.48
C GLU A 148 -18.85 -5.94 -6.81
N VAL A 149 -18.97 -4.80 -7.48
CA VAL A 149 -17.84 -3.89 -7.75
C VAL A 149 -17.35 -3.33 -6.43
N GLN A 150 -16.07 -3.49 -6.16
CA GLN A 150 -15.42 -2.93 -4.98
C GLN A 150 -14.94 -1.51 -5.27
N GLN A 151 -14.86 -0.70 -4.22
CA GLN A 151 -14.25 0.62 -4.32
C GLN A 151 -12.74 0.49 -4.60
N VAL A 152 -12.24 1.24 -5.56
CA VAL A 152 -10.83 1.26 -5.95
C VAL A 152 -10.39 2.70 -6.20
N ALA A 153 -9.14 3.02 -5.88
CA ALA A 153 -8.51 4.26 -6.26
C ALA A 153 -7.81 4.08 -7.62
N LEU A 154 -8.33 4.73 -8.65
CA LEU A 154 -7.71 4.74 -9.96
C LEU A 154 -6.50 5.68 -9.94
N ALA A 155 -5.32 5.14 -10.18
CA ALA A 155 -4.07 5.90 -10.22
C ALA A 155 -3.54 6.01 -11.65
N ILE A 156 -3.19 7.23 -12.05
CA ILE A 156 -2.57 7.56 -13.33
C ILE A 156 -1.26 8.31 -13.11
N ASN A 157 -0.34 8.23 -14.05
CA ASN A 157 0.84 9.08 -14.01
C ASN A 157 0.47 10.53 -14.36
N GLY A 158 -0.36 10.70 -15.38
CA GLY A 158 -0.66 12.01 -15.91
C GLY A 158 0.50 12.62 -16.71
N GLU A 159 0.42 13.91 -17.03
CA GLU A 159 1.39 14.65 -17.83
C GLU A 159 1.78 15.95 -17.13
N LYS A 160 3.06 16.38 -17.25
CA LYS A 160 3.56 17.59 -16.57
C LYS A 160 2.91 18.89 -17.03
N SER A 161 2.47 18.97 -18.26
CA SER A 161 1.83 20.17 -18.82
C SER A 161 0.84 19.75 -19.90
N PRO A 162 -0.24 19.05 -19.52
CA PRO A 162 -1.19 18.57 -20.49
C PRO A 162 -1.96 19.73 -21.13
N SER A 163 -2.36 19.54 -22.40
CA SER A 163 -3.34 20.44 -22.99
C SER A 163 -4.70 20.24 -22.32
N PHE A 164 -5.55 21.26 -22.32
CA PHE A 164 -6.92 21.13 -21.78
C PHE A 164 -7.69 20.01 -22.46
N ALA A 165 -7.51 19.86 -23.80
CA ALA A 165 -8.13 18.77 -24.56
C ALA A 165 -7.71 17.40 -24.01
N ARG A 166 -6.42 17.22 -23.67
CA ARG A 166 -5.91 15.97 -23.10
C ARG A 166 -6.46 15.70 -21.71
N VAL A 167 -6.59 16.71 -20.89
CA VAL A 167 -7.24 16.57 -19.56
C VAL A 167 -8.71 16.16 -19.70
N LEU A 168 -9.39 16.73 -20.67
CA LEU A 168 -10.79 16.39 -20.95
C LEU A 168 -10.92 14.93 -21.44
N GLU A 169 -10.02 14.46 -22.29
CA GLU A 169 -9.96 13.04 -22.72
C GLU A 169 -9.76 12.10 -21.52
N TYR A 170 -8.85 12.42 -20.58
CA TYR A 170 -8.70 11.66 -19.34
C TYR A 170 -10.02 11.63 -18.55
N ALA A 171 -10.65 12.78 -18.36
CA ALA A 171 -11.90 12.83 -17.58
C ALA A 171 -13.01 12.01 -18.24
N GLU A 172 -13.19 12.11 -19.55
CA GLU A 172 -14.18 11.33 -20.30
C GLU A 172 -13.92 9.83 -20.24
N ALA A 173 -12.65 9.42 -20.42
CA ALA A 173 -12.26 8.03 -20.35
C ALA A 173 -12.45 7.45 -18.94
N ILE A 174 -12.13 8.21 -17.89
CA ILE A 174 -12.30 7.79 -16.50
C ILE A 174 -13.80 7.64 -16.18
N VAL A 175 -14.62 8.63 -16.47
CA VAL A 175 -16.07 8.57 -16.19
C VAL A 175 -16.73 7.41 -16.93
N SER A 176 -16.39 7.24 -18.21
CA SER A 176 -16.95 6.16 -19.02
C SER A 176 -16.43 4.78 -18.62
N GLY A 177 -15.13 4.64 -18.33
CA GLY A 177 -14.52 3.40 -17.92
C GLY A 177 -14.96 2.93 -16.52
N MET A 178 -15.34 3.88 -15.64
CA MET A 178 -15.84 3.59 -14.30
C MET A 178 -17.38 3.71 -14.19
N SER A 179 -18.10 3.66 -15.31
CA SER A 179 -19.55 3.84 -15.37
C SER A 179 -20.31 2.91 -14.43
N GLU A 180 -19.90 1.64 -14.29
CA GLU A 180 -20.54 0.69 -13.37
C GLU A 180 -20.41 1.12 -11.90
N SER A 181 -19.24 1.61 -11.50
CA SER A 181 -19.03 2.16 -10.15
C SER A 181 -19.89 3.39 -9.93
N ILE A 182 -20.02 4.23 -10.96
CA ILE A 182 -20.83 5.45 -10.91
C ILE A 182 -22.32 5.12 -10.79
N GLU A 183 -22.82 4.15 -11.54
CA GLU A 183 -24.20 3.67 -11.45
C GLU A 183 -24.55 3.11 -10.07
N LYS A 184 -23.59 2.39 -9.46
CA LYS A 184 -23.70 1.84 -8.11
C LYS A 184 -23.46 2.87 -7.00
N LYS A 185 -23.19 4.13 -7.35
CA LYS A 185 -22.90 5.24 -6.42
C LYS A 185 -21.68 4.99 -5.52
N ILE A 186 -20.70 4.22 -5.98
CA ILE A 186 -19.44 4.02 -5.31
C ILE A 186 -18.58 5.28 -5.52
N PRO A 187 -18.06 5.93 -4.46
CA PRO A 187 -17.28 7.16 -4.61
C PRO A 187 -16.09 6.98 -5.57
N LEU A 188 -15.91 7.92 -6.50
CA LEU A 188 -14.80 7.91 -7.44
C LEU A 188 -13.56 8.48 -6.79
N LEU A 189 -12.49 7.71 -6.76
CA LEU A 189 -11.18 8.13 -6.26
C LEU A 189 -10.16 8.12 -7.39
N VAL A 190 -9.56 9.26 -7.66
CA VAL A 190 -8.54 9.43 -8.69
C VAL A 190 -7.27 9.99 -8.06
N VAL A 191 -6.16 9.29 -8.28
CA VAL A 191 -4.83 9.65 -7.81
C VAL A 191 -3.95 9.93 -9.02
N VAL A 192 -3.32 11.08 -9.05
CA VAL A 192 -2.45 11.49 -10.15
C VAL A 192 -1.05 11.72 -9.64
N ARG A 193 -0.05 11.24 -10.35
CA ARG A 193 1.35 11.48 -9.98
C ARG A 193 1.80 12.90 -10.30
N GLU A 194 1.46 13.40 -11.49
CA GLU A 194 1.81 14.75 -11.93
C GLU A 194 0.78 15.78 -11.43
N ASP A 195 1.19 17.03 -11.30
CA ASP A 195 0.37 18.15 -10.81
C ASP A 195 -0.71 18.54 -11.82
N MET A 196 -1.84 17.84 -11.80
CA MET A 196 -2.99 18.14 -12.67
C MET A 196 -4.36 17.83 -12.04
N ALA A 197 -4.41 17.41 -10.79
CA ALA A 197 -5.67 16.98 -10.18
C ALA A 197 -6.73 18.07 -10.11
N LYS A 198 -6.34 19.32 -9.98
CA LYS A 198 -7.32 20.44 -9.94
C LYS A 198 -8.08 20.57 -11.24
N VAL A 199 -7.38 20.60 -12.38
CA VAL A 199 -8.02 20.72 -13.68
C VAL A 199 -8.78 19.46 -14.04
N LEU A 200 -8.18 18.29 -13.79
CA LEU A 200 -8.83 17.01 -14.01
C LEU A 200 -10.09 16.87 -13.14
N GLY A 201 -10.00 17.23 -11.86
CA GLY A 201 -11.13 17.20 -10.94
C GLY A 201 -12.29 18.12 -11.38
N GLN A 202 -11.99 19.29 -11.93
CA GLN A 202 -12.99 20.18 -12.51
C GLN A 202 -13.67 19.55 -13.73
N CYS A 203 -12.90 18.89 -14.60
CA CYS A 203 -13.45 18.18 -15.76
C CYS A 203 -14.31 16.97 -15.33
N LEU A 204 -13.88 16.23 -14.31
CA LEU A 204 -14.66 15.14 -13.71
C LEU A 204 -15.98 15.67 -13.11
N PHE A 205 -15.89 16.74 -12.31
CA PHE A 205 -17.09 17.36 -11.71
C PHE A 205 -18.13 17.77 -12.75
N ALA A 206 -17.70 18.29 -13.88
CA ALA A 206 -18.58 18.71 -14.97
C ALA A 206 -19.31 17.54 -15.67
N GLN A 207 -18.77 16.32 -15.58
CA GLN A 207 -19.28 15.14 -16.26
C GLN A 207 -20.00 14.16 -15.32
N LEU A 208 -19.67 14.19 -14.03
CA LEU A 208 -20.30 13.34 -13.03
C LEU A 208 -21.75 13.80 -12.73
N PRO A 209 -22.62 12.91 -12.27
CA PRO A 209 -23.93 13.29 -11.78
C PRO A 209 -23.83 14.37 -10.70
N LYS A 210 -24.87 15.21 -10.61
CA LYS A 210 -24.92 16.26 -9.60
C LYS A 210 -24.72 15.69 -8.20
N ASP A 211 -23.83 16.33 -7.42
CA ASP A 211 -23.49 15.96 -6.04
C ASP A 211 -22.90 14.54 -5.90
N TYR A 212 -22.34 14.00 -7.00
CA TYR A 212 -21.69 12.69 -6.97
C TYR A 212 -20.39 12.73 -6.14
N PRO A 213 -20.22 11.79 -5.19
CA PRO A 213 -19.05 11.78 -4.32
C PRO A 213 -17.78 11.38 -5.08
N PHE A 214 -16.76 12.25 -5.09
CA PHE A 214 -15.47 11.96 -5.68
C PHE A 214 -14.33 12.70 -5.00
N VAL A 215 -13.12 12.16 -5.15
CA VAL A 215 -11.85 12.79 -4.75
C VAL A 215 -10.86 12.66 -5.91
N CYS A 216 -10.24 13.76 -6.27
CA CYS A 216 -9.14 13.81 -7.23
C CYS A 216 -7.94 14.52 -6.58
N ILE A 217 -6.83 13.81 -6.45
CA ILE A 217 -5.61 14.25 -5.75
C ILE A 217 -4.39 14.02 -6.62
N ASP A 218 -3.36 14.84 -6.45
CA ASP A 218 -2.08 14.68 -7.14
C ASP A 218 -0.87 14.61 -6.21
N SER A 219 0.29 14.50 -6.83
CA SER A 219 1.58 14.47 -6.14
C SER A 219 1.72 13.26 -5.19
N VAL A 220 1.01 12.18 -5.46
CA VAL A 220 1.07 10.91 -4.70
C VAL A 220 1.62 9.82 -5.60
N ASP A 221 2.71 9.19 -5.18
CA ASP A 221 3.29 8.05 -5.89
C ASP A 221 2.78 6.75 -5.27
N VAL A 222 2.07 5.97 -6.06
CA VAL A 222 1.48 4.68 -5.68
C VAL A 222 1.79 3.62 -6.72
N GLN A 223 1.70 2.36 -6.32
CA GLN A 223 1.90 1.21 -7.20
C GLN A 223 0.68 0.27 -7.14
N ASN A 224 0.58 -0.64 -8.11
CA ASN A 224 -0.41 -1.71 -8.04
C ASN A 224 -0.15 -2.59 -6.81
N GLY A 225 -1.20 -2.89 -6.06
CA GLY A 225 -1.13 -3.64 -4.82
C GLY A 225 -0.97 -2.77 -3.56
N ASP A 226 -0.76 -1.47 -3.72
CA ASP A 226 -0.84 -0.53 -2.60
C ASP A 226 -2.28 -0.34 -2.14
N TYR A 227 -2.43 0.14 -0.92
CA TYR A 227 -3.67 0.64 -0.37
C TYR A 227 -3.50 2.09 0.05
N ILE A 228 -4.55 2.88 -0.09
CA ILE A 228 -4.54 4.30 0.26
C ILE A 228 -5.56 4.61 1.36
N ASP A 229 -5.14 5.42 2.33
CA ASP A 229 -6.03 6.09 3.28
C ASP A 229 -6.04 7.58 2.96
N ILE A 230 -7.21 8.19 2.95
CA ILE A 230 -7.38 9.63 2.77
C ILE A 230 -8.05 10.18 4.03
N GLY A 231 -7.36 11.04 4.75
CA GLY A 231 -7.82 11.62 6.00
C GLY A 231 -8.80 12.78 5.79
N ASN A 232 -9.30 13.33 6.90
CA ASN A 232 -10.11 14.54 6.85
C ASN A 232 -9.28 15.74 6.37
N PRO A 233 -9.91 16.69 5.66
CA PRO A 233 -9.23 17.89 5.22
C PRO A 233 -8.66 18.68 6.39
N VAL A 234 -7.45 19.17 6.22
CA VAL A 234 -6.79 20.08 7.15
C VAL A 234 -6.53 21.43 6.47
N ILE A 235 -6.12 22.45 7.22
CA ILE A 235 -5.80 23.79 6.68
C ILE A 235 -6.96 24.34 5.83
N GLU A 236 -8.12 24.54 6.47
CA GLU A 236 -9.33 25.09 5.81
C GLU A 236 -9.78 24.34 4.55
N GLY A 237 -9.55 23.04 4.51
CA GLY A 237 -9.95 22.19 3.39
C GLY A 237 -8.95 22.15 2.21
N SER A 238 -7.81 22.83 2.34
CA SER A 238 -6.83 22.94 1.24
C SER A 238 -5.90 21.74 1.11
N VAL A 239 -5.86 20.84 2.12
CA VAL A 239 -4.90 19.75 2.20
C VAL A 239 -5.59 18.49 2.71
N LEU A 240 -5.37 17.36 2.03
CA LEU A 240 -5.77 16.03 2.46
C LEU A 240 -4.55 15.25 2.92
N PRO A 241 -4.52 14.77 4.17
CA PRO A 241 -3.51 13.80 4.61
C PRO A 241 -3.74 12.46 3.90
N ILE A 242 -2.69 11.92 3.29
CA ILE A 242 -2.74 10.68 2.54
C ILE A 242 -1.70 9.73 3.11
N VAL A 243 -2.08 8.48 3.31
CA VAL A 243 -1.15 7.41 3.71
C VAL A 243 -1.21 6.32 2.65
N VAL A 244 -0.07 6.05 2.03
CA VAL A 244 0.11 4.92 1.11
C VAL A 244 0.62 3.74 1.93
N LYS A 245 -0.03 2.60 1.81
CA LYS A 245 0.30 1.35 2.49
C LYS A 245 0.72 0.33 1.45
N THR A 246 1.98 0.02 1.39
CA THR A 246 2.48 -1.04 0.52
C THR A 246 2.42 -2.36 1.26
N LEU A 247 1.63 -3.29 0.78
CA LEU A 247 1.66 -4.67 1.25
C LEU A 247 2.85 -5.36 0.60
N VAL A 248 3.98 -5.38 1.32
CA VAL A 248 5.19 -6.06 0.87
C VAL A 248 5.00 -7.57 1.08
N PHE A 249 4.30 -8.21 0.17
CA PHE A 249 4.36 -9.65 -0.04
C PHE A 249 5.28 -9.90 -1.24
N ASN A 250 6.58 -9.75 -1.02
CA ASN A 250 7.60 -10.12 -2.00
C ASN A 250 8.13 -11.52 -1.70
#